data_a9b26037fa2888ca9e8c1df15ce435d1
#
_entry.id   a9b26037fa2888ca9e8c1df15ce435d1
#
_cell.length_a   1.000
_cell.length_b   1.000
_cell.length_c   1.000
_cell.angle_alpha   90.00
_cell.angle_beta   90.00
_cell.angle_gamma   90.00
#
_symmetry.space_group_name_H-M   'P 1'
#
loop_
_entity.id
_entity.type
_entity.pdbx_description
1 polymer ?
#
loop_
_entity_poly.entity_id
_entity_poly.type
_entity_poly.pdbx_seq_one_letter_code
_entity_poly.pdbx_strand_id
1 'polypeptide(L)'
;MKKRLSALLLAMSMLLCLAACGGESSSAPAASAKDSAQSAAAPTAEATQAPAQEDSAAPEEVSAQEPETVEVPDTVLPLSDGSETFEVWMGISPAAMNYITSLADNATYQELMARTGVNLSFIHFHPDTQTEQFNLICASGDYPDVMNGVVNQYTGGADKGIEDGVFIDLMEYLEEYAPHYYNIISTDPDLFEDVTTPEGAVAGFYSVYAEARLNDMGYVIRQDWLDDLGLSKPTTLDELHDVLSAFKEDKGATDSLFVPATGVSDYFTSAFGVGSGMYLDGDTIKYGPLEEGYKEYLQLMNQWYSEGLLYHDFPFSGEQLAFRDMDKIGSGAVACFYSETGDMASFKDFSSDENFLLTAMAPVAKEKGDTIYMSDKKPSRADDVRWAVTTGCEDPELLISFVDYLYSDEGALLCNYGIEGETFDYDENGVPHFSDLINNNPTYDYRTAIFIYVMDSGPTVVDPMRGTGNYTQEQLDSWDQWRDADLDYSHVIPNKVVLEAEDTEYNGIKSDIETFLDEMTVKYITGEYSFDSYDTDFVEALKGMNAERMVELYQKAYDNYAA
;
A
#
# COMPACT_ATOMS: atom_id res chain seq x y z
N MET A 1 22.48 9.63 -45.79
CA MET A 1 23.34 10.74 -45.41
C MET A 1 22.57 12.06 -45.43
N LYS A 2 21.59 12.30 -44.57
CA LYS A 2 20.89 13.60 -44.39
C LYS A 2 19.96 13.48 -43.19
N LYS A 3 20.47 13.17 -41.98
CA LYS A 3 19.74 13.21 -40.70
C LYS A 3 20.71 13.25 -39.50
N ARG A 4 21.80 14.03 -39.57
CA ARG A 4 22.75 14.24 -38.46
C ARG A 4 23.26 15.69 -38.43
N LEU A 5 22.38 16.68 -38.62
CA LEU A 5 22.81 18.10 -38.61
C LEU A 5 21.83 19.04 -37.89
N SER A 6 20.97 18.52 -37.01
CA SER A 6 20.00 19.35 -36.25
C SER A 6 20.14 19.28 -34.73
N ALA A 7 21.19 18.63 -34.21
CA ALA A 7 21.40 18.47 -32.76
C ALA A 7 22.56 19.28 -32.17
N LEU A 8 23.08 20.26 -32.90
CA LEU A 8 24.27 21.04 -32.47
C LEU A 8 24.04 22.56 -32.35
N LEU A 9 22.80 23.02 -32.32
CA LEU A 9 22.47 24.46 -32.28
C LEU A 9 21.60 24.90 -31.09
N LEU A 10 21.39 24.03 -30.05
CA LEU A 10 20.66 24.38 -28.85
C LEU A 10 21.47 24.35 -27.54
N ALA A 11 22.82 24.27 -27.63
CA ALA A 11 23.69 24.17 -26.46
C ALA A 11 24.59 25.42 -26.28
N MET A 12 24.21 26.60 -26.79
CA MET A 12 25.08 27.78 -26.75
C MET A 12 24.36 29.11 -26.45
N SER A 13 23.38 29.08 -25.49
CA SER A 13 22.70 30.33 -25.05
C SER A 13 22.40 30.43 -23.56
N MET A 14 23.15 29.73 -22.68
CA MET A 14 23.06 29.92 -21.20
C MET A 14 24.45 30.03 -20.60
N LEU A 15 25.17 31.09 -20.94
CA LEU A 15 26.39 31.51 -20.23
C LEU A 15 26.59 33.00 -20.50
N LEU A 16 25.98 33.84 -19.64
CA LEU A 16 26.39 35.24 -19.43
C LEU A 16 25.32 35.93 -18.54
N CYS A 17 25.57 35.97 -17.25
CA CYS A 17 25.15 37.04 -16.33
C CYS A 17 25.64 36.67 -14.91
N LEU A 18 26.91 36.89 -14.70
CA LEU A 18 27.54 37.00 -13.38
C LEU A 18 28.43 38.24 -13.44
N ALA A 19 28.06 39.33 -12.80
CA ALA A 19 28.96 40.23 -12.12
C ALA A 19 28.25 41.46 -11.51
N ALA A 20 28.71 41.76 -10.32
CA ALA A 20 28.66 43.05 -9.60
C ALA A 20 27.51 43.21 -8.60
N CYS A 21 27.67 43.46 -7.32
CA CYS A 21 28.55 44.25 -6.43
C CYS A 21 28.17 43.81 -5.01
N GLY A 22 28.96 43.66 -4.00
CA GLY A 22 30.05 44.43 -3.41
C GLY A 22 29.60 45.41 -2.33
N GLY A 23 29.98 45.21 -1.05
CA GLY A 23 29.89 46.20 0.03
C GLY A 23 29.59 45.60 1.40
N GLU A 24 30.56 45.16 2.17
CA GLU A 24 31.13 45.67 3.44
C GLU A 24 30.12 46.39 4.39
N SER A 25 30.02 46.16 5.66
CA SER A 25 30.82 45.76 6.81
C SER A 25 30.16 46.34 8.07
N SER A 26 30.38 45.73 9.14
CA SER A 26 30.75 46.21 10.48
C SER A 26 29.81 46.00 11.64
N SER A 27 30.36 45.19 12.52
CA SER A 27 30.65 45.39 13.94
C SER A 27 29.51 45.29 14.97
N ALA A 28 29.74 44.31 15.85
CA ALA A 28 29.26 44.17 17.19
C ALA A 28 29.63 45.39 18.11
N PRO A 29 29.15 45.53 19.33
CA PRO A 29 29.54 44.65 20.40
C PRO A 29 28.51 44.34 21.53
N ALA A 30 28.94 43.43 22.36
CA ALA A 30 28.43 42.83 23.57
C ALA A 30 28.10 43.78 24.74
N ALA A 31 27.25 43.31 25.65
CA ALA A 31 27.43 43.29 27.13
C ALA A 31 26.18 42.64 27.75
N SER A 32 26.29 41.52 28.43
CA SER A 32 26.75 41.30 29.79
C SER A 32 25.70 41.45 30.89
N ALA A 33 25.40 40.30 31.47
CA ALA A 33 25.40 39.95 32.87
C ALA A 33 24.16 40.11 33.76
N LYS A 34 23.88 39.00 34.37
CA LYS A 34 23.76 38.69 35.79
C LYS A 34 22.39 38.47 36.42
N ASP A 35 22.28 37.25 36.88
CA ASP A 35 22.04 36.76 38.26
C ASP A 35 20.67 37.06 38.90
N SER A 36 20.00 36.00 39.28
CA SER A 36 19.99 35.49 40.66
C SER A 36 18.98 34.34 40.85
N ALA A 37 19.50 33.35 41.54
CA ALA A 37 18.77 32.22 42.11
C ALA A 37 17.93 32.66 43.32
N GLN A 38 16.81 31.98 43.53
CA GLN A 38 16.41 31.60 44.89
C GLN A 38 15.30 30.55 44.94
N SER A 39 15.67 29.40 45.45
CA SER A 39 15.07 28.36 46.24
C SER A 39 13.89 28.77 47.14
N ALA A 40 12.86 27.91 47.18
CA ALA A 40 12.27 27.36 48.41
C ALA A 40 11.09 26.43 48.15
N ALA A 41 11.31 25.17 48.52
CA ALA A 41 10.62 24.39 49.55
C ALA A 41 9.15 23.94 49.25
N ALA A 42 9.03 22.62 49.25
CA ALA A 42 7.82 21.83 49.37
C ALA A 42 7.15 21.96 50.76
N PRO A 43 5.93 21.63 50.90
CA PRO A 43 5.53 20.81 52.05
C PRO A 43 4.73 19.55 51.72
N THR A 44 5.02 18.62 52.54
CA THR A 44 4.66 17.26 52.89
C THR A 44 3.17 16.90 52.86
N ALA A 45 2.97 15.63 52.67
CA ALA A 45 1.79 14.78 52.61
C ALA A 45 0.83 14.90 53.81
N GLU A 46 -0.44 14.61 53.50
CA GLU A 46 -1.34 14.00 54.47
C GLU A 46 -2.26 12.95 53.77
N ALA A 47 -2.15 11.73 54.29
CA ALA A 47 -2.96 10.58 53.86
C ALA A 47 -4.35 10.67 54.47
N THR A 48 -5.40 10.39 53.68
CA THR A 48 -6.72 10.07 54.22
C THR A 48 -7.30 8.82 53.54
N GLN A 49 -7.77 7.94 54.43
CA GLN A 49 -8.24 6.59 54.23
C GLN A 49 -9.45 6.48 53.26
N ALA A 50 -9.50 5.34 52.56
CA ALA A 50 -10.62 4.83 51.79
C ALA A 50 -11.80 4.44 52.66
N PRO A 51 -13.03 4.46 52.16
CA PRO A 51 -14.12 3.61 52.59
C PRO A 51 -14.41 2.48 51.59
N ALA A 52 -15.01 1.44 52.16
CA ALA A 52 -15.20 0.07 51.73
C ALA A 52 -15.96 -0.11 50.39
N GLN A 53 -15.68 -1.27 49.81
CA GLN A 53 -16.35 -1.96 48.70
C GLN A 53 -17.87 -2.04 48.88
N GLU A 54 -18.59 -1.74 47.80
CA GLU A 54 -19.86 -2.33 47.48
C GLU A 54 -19.73 -3.22 46.23
N ASP A 55 -20.26 -4.40 46.38
CA ASP A 55 -20.36 -5.48 45.38
C ASP A 55 -21.00 -4.96 44.09
N SER A 56 -20.27 -5.00 42.99
CA SER A 56 -20.84 -4.85 41.66
C SER A 56 -20.69 -6.15 40.89
N ALA A 57 -21.83 -6.68 40.48
CA ALA A 57 -21.97 -7.89 39.71
C ALA A 57 -21.08 -7.89 38.45
N ALA A 58 -20.48 -9.04 38.18
CA ALA A 58 -19.74 -9.29 36.94
C ALA A 58 -20.63 -9.04 35.70
N PRO A 59 -20.10 -8.49 34.61
CA PRO A 59 -20.81 -8.49 33.35
C PRO A 59 -20.95 -9.92 32.85
N GLU A 60 -22.17 -10.30 32.43
CA GLU A 60 -22.41 -11.51 31.66
C GLU A 60 -21.51 -11.50 30.41
N GLU A 61 -20.72 -12.54 30.25
CA GLU A 61 -20.07 -12.84 28.97
C GLU A 61 -21.14 -12.94 27.88
N VAL A 62 -21.19 -11.96 26.99
CA VAL A 62 -21.94 -12.11 25.74
C VAL A 62 -21.12 -13.11 24.92
N SER A 63 -21.59 -14.33 24.87
CA SER A 63 -21.15 -15.36 23.96
C SER A 63 -21.26 -14.77 22.53
N ALA A 64 -20.15 -14.50 21.89
CA ALA A 64 -20.12 -14.26 20.46
C ALA A 64 -20.71 -15.52 19.79
N GLN A 65 -21.87 -15.40 19.17
CA GLN A 65 -22.37 -16.42 18.26
C GLN A 65 -21.43 -16.43 17.06
N GLU A 66 -20.81 -17.57 16.80
CA GLU A 66 -20.19 -17.83 15.51
C GLU A 66 -21.21 -17.54 14.41
N PRO A 67 -20.86 -16.81 13.34
CA PRO A 67 -21.79 -16.56 12.25
C PRO A 67 -22.29 -17.90 11.70
N GLU A 68 -23.61 -18.03 11.56
CA GLU A 68 -24.20 -19.19 10.88
C GLU A 68 -23.70 -19.19 9.45
N THR A 69 -22.88 -20.17 9.09
CA THR A 69 -22.48 -20.40 7.70
C THR A 69 -23.72 -20.76 6.88
N VAL A 70 -24.12 -19.85 6.01
CA VAL A 70 -25.18 -20.11 5.03
C VAL A 70 -24.58 -21.04 3.98
N GLU A 71 -25.10 -22.28 3.83
CA GLU A 71 -24.71 -23.15 2.72
C GLU A 71 -25.18 -22.50 1.41
N VAL A 72 -24.23 -22.03 0.61
CA VAL A 72 -24.50 -21.56 -0.77
C VAL A 72 -24.54 -22.78 -1.67
N PRO A 73 -25.57 -22.96 -2.51
CA PRO A 73 -25.65 -24.10 -3.41
C PRO A 73 -24.53 -24.04 -4.47
N ASP A 74 -23.98 -25.21 -4.83
CA ASP A 74 -23.01 -25.29 -5.93
C ASP A 74 -23.58 -24.71 -7.22
N THR A 75 -22.72 -24.02 -7.98
CA THR A 75 -23.08 -23.47 -9.29
C THR A 75 -23.39 -24.58 -10.27
N VAL A 76 -24.57 -24.53 -10.91
CA VAL A 76 -24.95 -25.51 -11.93
C VAL A 76 -24.36 -25.14 -13.30
N LEU A 77 -23.41 -25.92 -13.75
CA LEU A 77 -22.73 -25.73 -15.04
C LEU A 77 -23.30 -26.62 -16.15
N PRO A 78 -23.24 -26.22 -17.45
CA PRO A 78 -22.81 -24.89 -17.91
C PRO A 78 -23.88 -23.82 -17.68
N LEU A 79 -23.46 -22.55 -17.54
CA LEU A 79 -24.34 -21.40 -17.37
C LEU A 79 -24.99 -20.97 -18.70
N SER A 80 -24.29 -21.18 -19.82
CA SER A 80 -24.73 -20.83 -21.18
C SER A 80 -24.45 -21.99 -22.15
N ASP A 81 -25.12 -21.99 -23.32
CA ASP A 81 -24.90 -22.96 -24.38
C ASP A 81 -23.75 -22.57 -25.35
N GLY A 82 -22.98 -21.54 -25.03
CA GLY A 82 -21.86 -21.04 -25.83
C GLY A 82 -22.27 -19.95 -26.85
N SER A 83 -23.51 -19.47 -26.81
CA SER A 83 -23.98 -18.40 -27.69
C SER A 83 -23.58 -17.01 -27.22
N GLU A 84 -23.41 -16.83 -25.92
CA GLU A 84 -23.14 -15.53 -25.31
C GLU A 84 -21.63 -15.24 -25.23
N THR A 85 -21.24 -14.00 -25.54
CA THR A 85 -19.87 -13.51 -25.50
C THR A 85 -19.84 -12.14 -24.84
N PHE A 86 -19.05 -11.98 -23.78
CA PHE A 86 -18.86 -10.72 -23.10
C PHE A 86 -17.51 -10.09 -23.44
N GLU A 87 -17.51 -8.79 -23.63
CA GLU A 87 -16.32 -8.01 -23.93
C GLU A 87 -15.68 -7.48 -22.65
N VAL A 88 -14.43 -7.87 -22.40
CA VAL A 88 -13.67 -7.54 -21.19
C VAL A 88 -12.52 -6.60 -21.53
N TRP A 89 -12.58 -5.38 -21.06
CA TRP A 89 -11.51 -4.41 -21.20
C TRP A 89 -10.54 -4.53 -20.03
N MET A 90 -9.36 -5.11 -20.28
CA MET A 90 -8.32 -5.31 -19.26
C MET A 90 -6.90 -5.35 -19.84
N GLY A 91 -5.90 -5.04 -19.01
CA GLY A 91 -4.49 -5.10 -19.41
C GLY A 91 -3.93 -6.53 -19.44
N ILE A 92 -2.81 -6.69 -20.15
CA ILE A 92 -1.93 -7.87 -20.02
C ILE A 92 -0.77 -7.46 -19.15
N SER A 93 -0.34 -8.31 -18.21
CA SER A 93 0.84 -8.06 -17.39
C SER A 93 2.07 -7.78 -18.25
N PRO A 94 2.90 -6.76 -17.94
CA PRO A 94 4.13 -6.49 -18.66
C PRO A 94 5.07 -7.71 -18.79
N ALA A 95 5.07 -8.62 -17.81
CA ALA A 95 5.84 -9.84 -17.85
C ALA A 95 5.38 -10.80 -18.96
N ALA A 96 4.08 -10.83 -19.28
CA ALA A 96 3.49 -11.71 -20.28
C ALA A 96 3.36 -11.08 -21.69
N MET A 97 3.34 -9.74 -21.81
CA MET A 97 3.09 -9.01 -23.07
C MET A 97 4.02 -9.40 -24.24
N ASN A 98 5.22 -9.91 -23.95
CA ASN A 98 6.15 -10.38 -24.99
C ASN A 98 5.86 -11.79 -25.48
N TYR A 99 4.95 -12.51 -24.84
CA TYR A 99 4.72 -13.95 -25.07
C TYR A 99 3.29 -14.26 -25.50
N ILE A 100 2.30 -13.51 -24.99
CA ILE A 100 0.90 -13.63 -25.40
C ILE A 100 0.40 -12.30 -25.95
N THR A 101 -0.54 -12.37 -26.89
CA THR A 101 -1.17 -11.17 -27.48
C THR A 101 -2.60 -10.98 -27.01
N SER A 102 -3.18 -12.00 -26.37
CA SER A 102 -4.51 -11.95 -25.77
C SER A 102 -4.59 -12.90 -24.58
N LEU A 103 -5.37 -12.50 -23.57
CA LEU A 103 -5.74 -13.37 -22.45
C LEU A 103 -6.68 -14.52 -22.90
N ALA A 104 -7.26 -14.44 -24.08
CA ALA A 104 -7.95 -15.58 -24.69
C ALA A 104 -7.02 -16.76 -24.97
N ASP A 105 -5.68 -16.55 -25.02
CA ASP A 105 -4.66 -17.59 -25.17
C ASP A 105 -4.26 -18.23 -23.82
N ASN A 106 -4.68 -17.66 -22.68
CA ASN A 106 -4.39 -18.18 -21.34
C ASN A 106 -5.23 -19.43 -21.06
N ALA A 107 -4.59 -20.48 -20.55
CA ALA A 107 -5.21 -21.79 -20.35
C ALA A 107 -6.37 -21.76 -19.33
N THR A 108 -6.25 -21.00 -18.25
CA THR A 108 -7.29 -20.87 -17.23
C THR A 108 -8.55 -20.18 -17.80
N TYR A 109 -8.41 -19.10 -18.58
CA TYR A 109 -9.56 -18.47 -19.21
C TYR A 109 -10.24 -19.40 -20.25
N GLN A 110 -9.46 -20.20 -20.99
CA GLN A 110 -10.01 -21.20 -21.90
C GLN A 110 -10.81 -22.27 -21.16
N GLU A 111 -10.31 -22.76 -20.05
CA GLU A 111 -10.98 -23.75 -19.21
C GLU A 111 -12.24 -23.15 -18.55
N LEU A 112 -12.20 -21.90 -18.09
CA LEU A 112 -13.38 -21.18 -17.57
C LEU A 112 -14.49 -21.10 -18.62
N MET A 113 -14.15 -20.66 -19.84
CA MET A 113 -15.11 -20.59 -20.95
C MET A 113 -15.67 -21.97 -21.28
N ALA A 114 -14.85 -23.00 -21.27
CA ALA A 114 -15.27 -24.38 -21.57
C ALA A 114 -16.22 -24.96 -20.51
N ARG A 115 -15.96 -24.71 -19.20
CA ARG A 115 -16.80 -25.19 -18.10
C ARG A 115 -18.14 -24.45 -18.04
N THR A 116 -18.10 -23.14 -18.16
CA THR A 116 -19.27 -22.27 -17.96
C THR A 116 -20.14 -22.15 -19.20
N GLY A 117 -19.58 -22.41 -20.39
CA GLY A 117 -20.27 -22.14 -21.67
C GLY A 117 -20.38 -20.65 -21.99
N VAL A 118 -19.78 -19.75 -21.21
CA VAL A 118 -19.75 -18.31 -21.43
C VAL A 118 -18.45 -17.95 -22.13
N ASN A 119 -18.52 -17.21 -23.25
CA ASN A 119 -17.33 -16.77 -23.96
C ASN A 119 -16.90 -15.38 -23.51
N LEU A 120 -15.56 -15.16 -23.46
CA LEU A 120 -14.96 -13.86 -23.19
C LEU A 120 -14.18 -13.38 -24.41
N SER A 121 -14.37 -12.13 -24.77
CA SER A 121 -13.60 -11.38 -25.77
C SER A 121 -12.83 -10.27 -25.07
N PHE A 122 -11.51 -10.19 -25.30
CA PHE A 122 -10.66 -9.26 -24.57
C PHE A 122 -10.24 -8.08 -25.44
N ILE A 123 -10.40 -6.87 -24.88
CA ILE A 123 -9.80 -5.63 -25.37
C ILE A 123 -8.68 -5.27 -24.41
N HIS A 124 -7.43 -5.24 -24.91
CA HIS A 124 -6.26 -4.98 -24.05
C HIS A 124 -5.80 -3.54 -24.17
N PHE A 125 -5.63 -2.88 -23.01
CA PHE A 125 -4.92 -1.61 -22.91
C PHE A 125 -3.45 -1.82 -22.55
N HIS A 126 -2.62 -0.84 -22.90
CA HIS A 126 -1.26 -0.77 -22.38
C HIS A 126 -1.29 -0.05 -21.02
N PRO A 127 -0.61 -0.55 -19.97
CA PRO A 127 -0.63 0.06 -18.63
C PRO A 127 -0.37 1.57 -18.63
N ASP A 128 0.61 2.05 -19.41
CA ASP A 128 0.97 3.47 -19.50
C ASP A 128 -0.15 4.37 -20.09
N THR A 129 -1.19 3.78 -20.69
CA THR A 129 -2.27 4.52 -21.36
C THR A 129 -3.65 4.17 -20.81
N GLN A 130 -3.73 3.40 -19.72
CA GLN A 130 -5.00 2.94 -19.14
C GLN A 130 -5.93 4.11 -18.82
N THR A 131 -5.47 5.08 -18.05
CA THR A 131 -6.28 6.24 -17.64
C THR A 131 -6.77 7.08 -18.84
N GLU A 132 -5.90 7.29 -19.85
CA GLU A 132 -6.29 8.02 -21.06
C GLU A 132 -7.37 7.27 -21.83
N GLN A 133 -7.21 5.95 -22.03
CA GLN A 133 -8.19 5.12 -22.74
C GLN A 133 -9.50 5.02 -21.96
N PHE A 134 -9.47 4.86 -20.64
CA PHE A 134 -10.65 4.86 -19.79
C PHE A 134 -11.45 6.16 -19.94
N ASN A 135 -10.80 7.32 -19.87
CA ASN A 135 -11.45 8.61 -20.06
C ASN A 135 -12.08 8.74 -21.46
N LEU A 136 -11.45 8.19 -22.51
CA LEU A 136 -12.01 8.17 -23.86
C LEU A 136 -13.25 7.26 -23.95
N ILE A 137 -13.24 6.09 -23.31
CA ILE A 137 -14.39 5.19 -23.24
C ILE A 137 -15.55 5.90 -22.52
N CYS A 138 -15.31 6.50 -21.35
CA CYS A 138 -16.31 7.26 -20.61
C CYS A 138 -16.90 8.42 -21.44
N ALA A 139 -16.05 9.14 -22.18
CA ALA A 139 -16.50 10.24 -23.03
C ALA A 139 -17.28 9.79 -24.27
N SER A 140 -17.04 8.57 -24.79
CA SER A 140 -17.75 8.01 -25.94
C SER A 140 -19.14 7.51 -25.59
N GLY A 141 -19.33 6.99 -24.38
CA GLY A 141 -20.55 6.30 -23.96
C GLY A 141 -20.71 4.90 -24.59
N ASP A 142 -19.65 4.37 -25.21
CA ASP A 142 -19.61 3.02 -25.81
C ASP A 142 -18.79 2.12 -24.88
N TYR A 143 -19.48 1.47 -23.95
CA TYR A 143 -18.87 0.72 -22.87
C TYR A 143 -18.74 -0.76 -23.20
N PRO A 144 -17.58 -1.42 -22.98
CA PRO A 144 -17.47 -2.86 -22.96
C PRO A 144 -18.30 -3.43 -21.80
N ASP A 145 -18.63 -4.72 -21.80
CA ASP A 145 -19.44 -5.34 -20.73
C ASP A 145 -18.74 -5.27 -19.37
N VAL A 146 -17.41 -5.39 -19.35
CA VAL A 146 -16.57 -5.36 -18.15
C VAL A 146 -15.40 -4.40 -18.31
N MET A 147 -15.13 -3.61 -17.28
CA MET A 147 -13.89 -2.83 -17.15
C MET A 147 -13.09 -3.28 -15.93
N ASN A 148 -11.77 -3.50 -16.11
CA ASN A 148 -10.88 -3.97 -15.06
C ASN A 148 -10.11 -2.81 -14.39
N GLY A 149 -10.20 -2.71 -13.06
CA GLY A 149 -9.32 -1.86 -12.24
C GLY A 149 -9.46 -0.36 -12.44
N VAL A 150 -10.66 0.15 -12.75
CA VAL A 150 -10.85 1.57 -13.09
C VAL A 150 -11.91 2.32 -12.28
N VAL A 151 -12.65 1.62 -11.43
CA VAL A 151 -13.73 2.25 -10.65
C VAL A 151 -13.23 3.44 -9.84
N ASN A 152 -12.10 3.27 -9.16
CA ASN A 152 -11.48 4.32 -8.35
C ASN A 152 -10.85 5.46 -9.17
N GLN A 153 -10.77 5.31 -10.52
CA GLN A 153 -10.27 6.35 -11.43
C GLN A 153 -11.39 7.24 -11.96
N TYR A 154 -12.67 6.87 -11.72
CA TYR A 154 -13.79 7.68 -12.19
C TYR A 154 -13.87 8.99 -11.40
N THR A 155 -13.97 10.12 -12.12
CA THR A 155 -14.06 11.44 -11.49
C THR A 155 -15.33 11.55 -10.64
N GLY A 156 -15.19 11.74 -9.34
CA GLY A 156 -16.28 11.74 -8.38
C GLY A 156 -16.55 10.37 -7.72
N GLY A 157 -15.72 9.37 -8.01
CA GLY A 157 -15.76 8.06 -7.35
C GLY A 157 -16.80 7.09 -7.93
N ALA A 158 -16.95 5.96 -7.24
CA ALA A 158 -17.79 4.85 -7.66
C ALA A 158 -19.28 5.21 -7.76
N ASP A 159 -19.82 5.88 -6.72
CA ASP A 159 -21.22 6.32 -6.70
C ASP A 159 -21.56 7.24 -7.87
N LYS A 160 -20.64 8.18 -8.19
CA LYS A 160 -20.81 9.06 -9.34
C LYS A 160 -20.78 8.30 -10.67
N GLY A 161 -19.91 7.29 -10.79
CA GLY A 161 -19.87 6.41 -11.97
C GLY A 161 -21.17 5.62 -12.17
N ILE A 162 -21.81 5.19 -11.07
CA ILE A 162 -23.12 4.53 -11.09
C ILE A 162 -24.22 5.54 -11.45
N GLU A 163 -24.24 6.71 -10.82
CA GLU A 163 -25.22 7.78 -11.11
C GLU A 163 -25.17 8.23 -12.57
N ASP A 164 -23.96 8.38 -13.13
CA ASP A 164 -23.75 8.78 -14.53
C ASP A 164 -24.03 7.66 -15.52
N GLY A 165 -24.34 6.45 -15.04
CA GLY A 165 -24.71 5.30 -15.86
C GLY A 165 -23.51 4.68 -16.61
N VAL A 166 -22.34 4.67 -16.00
CA VAL A 166 -21.15 3.95 -16.49
C VAL A 166 -21.12 2.54 -15.93
N PHE A 167 -21.22 2.41 -14.60
CA PHE A 167 -21.21 1.14 -13.89
C PHE A 167 -22.61 0.75 -13.43
N ILE A 168 -22.84 -0.56 -13.26
CA ILE A 168 -24.05 -1.11 -12.63
C ILE A 168 -23.81 -1.20 -11.12
N ASP A 169 -24.82 -0.83 -10.31
CA ASP A 169 -24.85 -1.21 -8.91
C ASP A 169 -25.15 -2.71 -8.80
N LEU A 170 -24.16 -3.50 -8.40
CA LEU A 170 -24.30 -4.95 -8.26
C LEU A 170 -25.20 -5.33 -7.10
N MET A 171 -25.42 -4.47 -6.08
CA MET A 171 -26.18 -4.80 -4.88
C MET A 171 -27.57 -5.36 -5.21
N GLU A 172 -28.22 -4.86 -6.26
CA GLU A 172 -29.54 -5.34 -6.70
C GLU A 172 -29.53 -6.77 -7.28
N TYR A 173 -28.35 -7.29 -7.65
CA TYR A 173 -28.16 -8.58 -8.31
C TYR A 173 -27.54 -9.64 -7.40
N LEU A 174 -26.80 -9.23 -6.33
CA LEU A 174 -25.91 -10.13 -5.60
C LEU A 174 -26.64 -11.32 -5.00
N GLU A 175 -27.79 -11.12 -4.32
CA GLU A 175 -28.51 -12.19 -3.63
C GLU A 175 -29.00 -13.29 -4.58
N GLU A 176 -29.42 -12.93 -5.80
CA GLU A 176 -30.02 -13.86 -6.78
C GLU A 176 -28.98 -14.43 -7.75
N TYR A 177 -28.02 -13.61 -8.22
CA TYR A 177 -27.11 -13.98 -9.31
C TYR A 177 -25.65 -14.13 -8.88
N ALA A 178 -25.28 -13.69 -7.67
CA ALA A 178 -23.95 -13.85 -7.13
C ALA A 178 -23.94 -14.31 -5.64
N PRO A 179 -24.59 -15.45 -5.33
CA PRO A 179 -24.75 -15.89 -3.96
C PRO A 179 -23.44 -16.26 -3.24
N HIS A 180 -22.39 -16.74 -3.96
CA HIS A 180 -21.09 -17.02 -3.35
C HIS A 180 -20.40 -15.72 -2.92
N TYR A 181 -20.31 -14.75 -3.83
CA TYR A 181 -19.71 -13.44 -3.53
C TYR A 181 -20.51 -12.72 -2.43
N TYR A 182 -21.85 -12.72 -2.52
CA TYR A 182 -22.71 -12.08 -1.52
C TYR A 182 -22.54 -12.69 -0.13
N ASN A 183 -22.48 -14.03 -0.04
CA ASN A 183 -22.23 -14.71 1.24
C ASN A 183 -20.88 -14.31 1.85
N ILE A 184 -19.82 -14.22 1.02
CA ILE A 184 -18.48 -13.84 1.49
C ILE A 184 -18.48 -12.41 2.07
N ILE A 185 -19.05 -11.45 1.36
CA ILE A 185 -19.03 -10.06 1.80
C ILE A 185 -20.02 -9.77 2.92
N SER A 186 -21.22 -10.37 2.92
CA SER A 186 -22.28 -10.09 3.89
C SER A 186 -22.07 -10.75 5.26
N THR A 187 -21.25 -11.79 5.35
CA THR A 187 -20.91 -12.46 6.62
C THR A 187 -19.75 -11.82 7.37
N ASP A 188 -19.04 -10.88 6.75
CA ASP A 188 -17.92 -10.14 7.33
C ASP A 188 -18.22 -8.63 7.28
N PRO A 189 -18.58 -8.00 8.40
CA PRO A 189 -18.94 -6.57 8.42
C PRO A 189 -17.82 -5.63 7.95
N ASP A 190 -16.56 -5.94 8.25
CA ASP A 190 -15.43 -5.11 7.83
C ASP A 190 -15.22 -5.22 6.31
N LEU A 191 -15.31 -6.45 5.78
CA LEU A 191 -15.24 -6.67 4.34
C LEU A 191 -16.42 -6.00 3.61
N PHE A 192 -17.63 -6.10 4.18
CA PHE A 192 -18.81 -5.45 3.60
C PHE A 192 -18.64 -3.92 3.56
N GLU A 193 -18.07 -3.34 4.61
CA GLU A 193 -17.73 -1.92 4.64
C GLU A 193 -16.70 -1.58 3.55
N ASP A 194 -15.66 -2.40 3.40
CA ASP A 194 -14.58 -2.15 2.43
C ASP A 194 -15.02 -2.24 0.96
N VAL A 195 -16.01 -3.10 0.63
CA VAL A 195 -16.47 -3.31 -0.75
C VAL A 195 -17.70 -2.48 -1.15
N THR A 196 -18.36 -1.83 -0.19
CA THR A 196 -19.51 -0.95 -0.47
C THR A 196 -19.10 0.51 -0.57
N THR A 197 -19.79 1.26 -1.41
CA THR A 197 -19.59 2.71 -1.54
C THR A 197 -20.24 3.47 -0.36
N PRO A 198 -20.00 4.77 -0.19
CA PRO A 198 -20.72 5.62 0.77
C PRO A 198 -22.25 5.53 0.66
N GLU A 199 -22.80 5.44 -0.55
CA GLU A 199 -24.24 5.31 -0.81
C GLU A 199 -24.76 3.86 -0.59
N GLY A 200 -23.86 2.91 -0.27
CA GLY A 200 -24.19 1.50 -0.02
C GLY A 200 -24.27 0.63 -1.27
N ALA A 201 -23.83 1.12 -2.43
CA ALA A 201 -23.74 0.36 -3.67
C ALA A 201 -22.49 -0.56 -3.69
N VAL A 202 -22.48 -1.56 -4.57
CA VAL A 202 -21.31 -2.39 -4.91
C VAL A 202 -20.96 -2.15 -6.36
N ALA A 203 -19.90 -1.40 -6.62
CA ALA A 203 -19.54 -0.96 -7.99
C ALA A 203 -18.79 -2.02 -8.81
N GLY A 204 -18.47 -3.16 -8.23
CA GLY A 204 -17.78 -4.25 -8.93
C GLY A 204 -17.39 -5.41 -8.03
N PHE A 205 -16.76 -6.39 -8.66
CA PHE A 205 -16.26 -7.58 -8.00
C PHE A 205 -14.80 -7.38 -7.57
N TYR A 206 -14.50 -7.67 -6.31
CA TYR A 206 -13.17 -7.54 -5.72
C TYR A 206 -12.41 -8.87 -5.73
N SER A 207 -11.08 -8.84 -5.74
CA SER A 207 -10.33 -9.95 -5.19
C SER A 207 -10.50 -9.92 -3.67
N VAL A 208 -10.83 -11.07 -3.07
CA VAL A 208 -11.07 -11.20 -1.63
C VAL A 208 -10.07 -12.19 -1.06
N TYR A 209 -9.31 -11.79 -0.05
CA TYR A 209 -8.41 -12.69 0.65
C TYR A 209 -9.15 -13.52 1.71
N ALA A 210 -8.70 -14.75 1.94
CA ALA A 210 -9.26 -15.62 2.98
C ALA A 210 -9.13 -15.02 4.39
N GLU A 211 -8.04 -14.27 4.63
CA GLU A 211 -7.77 -13.54 5.87
C GLU A 211 -7.42 -12.08 5.55
N ALA A 212 -7.66 -11.17 6.49
CA ALA A 212 -7.26 -9.78 6.34
C ALA A 212 -5.74 -9.69 6.11
N ARG A 213 -5.34 -9.01 5.05
CA ARG A 213 -3.94 -8.78 4.72
C ARG A 213 -3.55 -7.35 5.05
N LEU A 214 -2.49 -7.24 5.84
CA LEU A 214 -1.52 -6.17 5.58
C LEU A 214 -0.78 -6.56 4.32
N ASN A 215 -0.31 -5.59 3.58
CA ASN A 215 0.55 -5.85 2.44
C ASN A 215 1.62 -6.88 2.85
N ASP A 216 1.94 -7.79 1.95
CA ASP A 216 3.06 -8.72 2.08
C ASP A 216 4.42 -8.01 1.92
N MET A 217 4.50 -6.80 2.45
CA MET A 217 5.58 -5.84 2.32
C MET A 217 5.84 -5.16 3.66
N GLY A 218 7.09 -4.86 3.91
CA GLY A 218 7.50 -4.10 5.07
C GLY A 218 9.02 -3.91 5.13
N TYR A 219 9.50 -3.31 6.19
CA TYR A 219 10.93 -3.25 6.40
C TYR A 219 11.49 -4.63 6.77
N VAL A 220 12.61 -4.96 6.15
CA VAL A 220 13.45 -6.13 6.46
C VAL A 220 14.79 -5.67 6.99
N ILE A 221 15.43 -6.53 7.80
CA ILE A 221 16.72 -6.28 8.42
C ILE A 221 17.59 -7.54 8.35
N ARG A 222 18.92 -7.41 8.30
CA ARG A 222 19.90 -8.51 8.31
C ARG A 222 19.86 -9.28 9.62
N GLN A 223 19.12 -10.40 9.65
CA GLN A 223 19.03 -11.30 10.82
C GLN A 223 20.38 -11.92 11.17
N ASP A 224 21.12 -12.38 10.17
CA ASP A 224 22.45 -12.96 10.37
C ASP A 224 23.44 -11.98 11.03
N TRP A 225 23.31 -10.70 10.77
CA TRP A 225 24.14 -9.68 11.43
C TRP A 225 23.69 -9.40 12.86
N LEU A 226 22.39 -9.44 13.14
CA LEU A 226 21.88 -9.37 14.51
C LEU A 226 22.41 -10.53 15.33
N ASP A 227 22.34 -11.76 14.79
CA ASP A 227 22.81 -12.97 15.47
C ASP A 227 24.31 -12.93 15.74
N ASP A 228 25.13 -12.55 14.76
CA ASP A 228 26.59 -12.45 14.87
C ASP A 228 27.04 -11.42 15.91
N LEU A 229 26.30 -10.31 16.03
CA LEU A 229 26.60 -9.24 16.99
C LEU A 229 25.93 -9.46 18.35
N GLY A 230 25.05 -10.48 18.47
CA GLY A 230 24.28 -10.78 19.68
C GLY A 230 23.24 -9.69 19.98
N LEU A 231 22.72 -9.04 18.96
CA LEU A 231 21.70 -8.01 19.05
C LEU A 231 20.31 -8.63 18.87
N SER A 232 19.31 -8.00 19.49
CA SER A 232 17.90 -8.33 19.24
C SER A 232 17.34 -7.46 18.13
N LYS A 233 16.24 -7.88 17.50
CA LYS A 233 15.47 -7.02 16.61
C LYS A 233 15.02 -5.76 17.38
N PRO A 234 15.18 -4.57 16.79
CA PRO A 234 14.78 -3.34 17.45
C PRO A 234 13.27 -3.21 17.55
N THR A 235 12.79 -2.68 18.67
CA THR A 235 11.37 -2.37 18.93
C THR A 235 11.15 -0.89 19.21
N THR A 236 12.25 -0.13 19.37
CA THR A 236 12.20 1.33 19.56
C THR A 236 13.18 2.03 18.62
N LEU A 237 12.98 3.35 18.44
CA LEU A 237 13.87 4.18 17.61
C LEU A 237 15.32 4.17 18.16
N ASP A 238 15.51 4.18 19.47
CA ASP A 238 16.84 4.13 20.09
C ASP A 238 17.51 2.77 19.85
N GLU A 239 16.77 1.66 20.01
CA GLU A 239 17.28 0.32 19.70
C GLU A 239 17.63 0.17 18.22
N LEU A 240 16.83 0.75 17.32
CA LEU A 240 17.12 0.75 15.88
C LEU A 240 18.39 1.56 15.58
N HIS A 241 18.56 2.72 16.19
CA HIS A 241 19.78 3.53 16.06
C HIS A 241 21.02 2.74 16.47
N ASP A 242 20.96 2.05 17.61
CA ASP A 242 22.06 1.24 18.11
C ASP A 242 22.40 0.09 17.15
N VAL A 243 21.37 -0.60 16.61
CA VAL A 243 21.55 -1.67 15.63
C VAL A 243 22.17 -1.15 14.32
N LEU A 244 21.64 -0.05 13.76
CA LEU A 244 22.18 0.54 12.54
C LEU A 244 23.62 1.03 12.72
N SER A 245 23.94 1.58 13.88
CA SER A 245 25.30 2.01 14.24
C SER A 245 26.25 0.82 14.32
N ALA A 246 25.86 -0.28 14.96
CA ALA A 246 26.64 -1.51 15.01
C ALA A 246 26.83 -2.14 13.61
N PHE A 247 25.82 -2.11 12.77
CA PHE A 247 25.94 -2.56 11.38
C PHE A 247 26.97 -1.73 10.60
N LYS A 248 26.98 -0.43 10.81
CA LYS A 248 27.96 0.47 10.20
C LYS A 248 29.38 0.22 10.72
N GLU A 249 29.56 0.13 12.05
CA GLU A 249 30.87 0.06 12.68
C GLU A 249 31.50 -1.34 12.55
N ASP A 250 30.72 -2.42 12.77
CA ASP A 250 31.20 -3.79 12.89
C ASP A 250 31.02 -4.63 11.62
N LYS A 251 30.04 -4.28 10.76
CA LYS A 251 29.76 -4.99 9.51
C LYS A 251 30.13 -4.19 8.26
N GLY A 252 30.37 -2.88 8.41
CA GLY A 252 30.77 -2.00 7.31
C GLY A 252 29.65 -1.55 6.40
N ALA A 253 28.40 -1.55 6.87
CA ALA A 253 27.29 -0.96 6.15
C ALA A 253 27.53 0.56 5.98
N THR A 254 27.57 1.03 4.75
CA THR A 254 27.84 2.45 4.47
C THR A 254 26.58 3.31 4.49
N ASP A 255 25.43 2.68 4.29
CA ASP A 255 24.11 3.29 4.13
C ASP A 255 23.07 2.37 4.81
N SER A 256 23.19 2.14 6.11
CA SER A 256 22.55 1.03 6.83
C SER A 256 21.03 0.94 6.64
N LEU A 257 20.33 2.09 6.55
CA LEU A 257 18.87 2.18 6.41
C LEU A 257 18.47 2.88 5.13
N PHE A 258 17.64 2.25 4.33
CA PHE A 258 16.93 2.89 3.23
C PHE A 258 15.64 3.56 3.73
N VAL A 259 15.35 4.74 3.20
CA VAL A 259 14.05 5.40 3.26
C VAL A 259 13.61 5.81 1.85
N PRO A 260 12.30 5.94 1.55
CA PRO A 260 11.82 6.38 0.23
C PRO A 260 12.41 7.72 -0.21
N ALA A 261 12.33 8.03 -1.51
CA ALA A 261 12.88 9.26 -2.09
C ALA A 261 12.34 10.54 -1.45
N THR A 262 11.09 10.53 -1.00
CA THR A 262 10.49 11.63 -0.22
C THR A 262 11.11 11.82 1.15
N GLY A 263 11.85 10.82 1.65
CA GLY A 263 12.39 10.80 3.00
C GLY A 263 11.34 10.53 4.09
N VAL A 264 10.12 10.16 3.71
CA VAL A 264 9.01 9.93 4.67
C VAL A 264 8.47 8.51 4.53
N SER A 265 8.24 7.88 5.67
CA SER A 265 7.62 6.56 5.77
C SER A 265 6.77 6.47 7.02
N ASP A 266 5.55 5.95 6.89
CA ASP A 266 4.62 5.74 8.00
C ASP A 266 5.19 4.79 9.07
N TYR A 267 6.09 3.89 8.69
CA TYR A 267 6.86 3.04 9.61
C TYR A 267 7.63 3.83 10.70
N PHE A 268 7.97 5.08 10.41
CA PHE A 268 8.75 5.92 11.33
C PHE A 268 7.97 7.13 11.84
N THR A 269 7.08 7.74 11.03
CA THR A 269 6.25 8.86 11.50
C THR A 269 5.27 8.41 12.58
N SER A 270 4.78 7.15 12.48
CA SER A 270 3.91 6.52 13.49
C SER A 270 4.48 6.53 14.91
N ALA A 271 5.81 6.44 15.05
CA ALA A 271 6.50 6.53 16.34
C ALA A 271 6.34 7.91 17.02
N PHE A 272 6.01 8.94 16.25
CA PHE A 272 5.76 10.30 16.73
C PHE A 272 4.27 10.64 16.84
N GLY A 273 3.40 9.63 16.64
CA GLY A 273 1.95 9.77 16.72
C GLY A 273 1.34 10.64 15.62
N VAL A 274 2.01 10.76 14.47
CA VAL A 274 1.55 11.55 13.33
C VAL A 274 1.58 10.71 12.05
N GLY A 275 0.64 11.01 11.14
CA GLY A 275 0.66 10.44 9.80
C GLY A 275 1.70 11.12 8.90
N SER A 276 2.09 10.44 7.84
CA SER A 276 2.91 11.02 6.77
C SER A 276 2.14 12.09 5.96
N GLY A 277 0.81 11.97 5.89
CA GLY A 277 -0.13 12.86 5.22
C GLY A 277 -1.32 13.22 6.10
N MET A 278 -2.54 13.14 5.53
CA MET A 278 -3.79 13.25 6.29
C MET A 278 -3.98 12.02 7.17
N TYR A 279 -4.47 12.22 8.39
CA TYR A 279 -4.81 11.13 9.30
C TYR A 279 -5.94 11.53 10.25
N LEU A 280 -6.55 10.54 10.90
CA LEU A 280 -7.63 10.72 11.85
C LEU A 280 -7.07 10.72 13.29
N ASP A 281 -7.46 11.69 14.12
CA ASP A 281 -7.18 11.70 15.55
C ASP A 281 -8.51 11.87 16.29
N GLY A 282 -9.06 10.75 16.75
CA GLY A 282 -10.46 10.69 17.20
C GLY A 282 -11.41 10.99 16.04
N ASP A 283 -12.16 12.08 16.14
CA ASP A 283 -13.09 12.56 15.09
C ASP A 283 -12.50 13.75 14.31
N THR A 284 -11.20 13.99 14.41
CA THR A 284 -10.56 15.17 13.81
C THR A 284 -9.56 14.77 12.76
N ILE A 285 -9.74 15.29 11.55
CA ILE A 285 -8.74 15.18 10.48
C ILE A 285 -7.57 16.10 10.77
N LYS A 286 -6.38 15.53 10.76
CA LYS A 286 -5.11 16.24 10.90
C LYS A 286 -4.22 16.03 9.70
N TYR A 287 -3.22 16.88 9.57
CA TYR A 287 -2.21 16.79 8.52
C TYR A 287 -0.82 16.74 9.14
N GLY A 288 -0.16 15.59 9.06
CA GLY A 288 1.11 15.34 9.73
C GLY A 288 2.16 16.44 9.56
N PRO A 289 2.41 16.95 8.34
CA PRO A 289 3.38 18.04 8.13
C PRO A 289 3.11 19.34 8.90
N LEU A 290 1.91 19.55 9.42
CA LEU A 290 1.58 20.69 10.30
C LEU A 290 1.79 20.41 11.80
N GLU A 291 2.04 19.16 12.18
CA GLU A 291 2.13 18.71 13.56
C GLU A 291 3.59 18.71 14.07
N GLU A 292 3.80 18.92 15.37
CA GLU A 292 5.14 18.95 16.01
C GLU A 292 5.86 17.58 15.86
N GLY A 293 5.12 16.46 15.92
CA GLY A 293 5.68 15.12 15.72
C GLY A 293 6.37 14.93 14.38
N TYR A 294 5.90 15.60 13.33
CA TYR A 294 6.55 15.57 12.02
C TYR A 294 7.92 16.28 12.03
N LYS A 295 8.02 17.39 12.74
CA LYS A 295 9.30 18.08 12.96
C LYS A 295 10.28 17.20 13.73
N GLU A 296 9.82 16.54 14.79
CA GLU A 296 10.66 15.61 15.56
C GLU A 296 11.16 14.45 14.69
N TYR A 297 10.27 13.91 13.83
CA TYR A 297 10.65 12.90 12.85
C TYR A 297 11.76 13.40 11.90
N LEU A 298 11.59 14.58 11.29
CA LEU A 298 12.61 15.14 10.41
C LEU A 298 13.94 15.41 11.11
N GLN A 299 13.90 15.81 12.38
CA GLN A 299 15.11 15.98 13.21
C GLN A 299 15.84 14.67 13.43
N LEU A 300 15.10 13.59 13.69
CA LEU A 300 15.68 12.26 13.82
C LEU A 300 16.32 11.81 12.50
N MET A 301 15.61 11.96 11.38
CA MET A 301 16.14 11.59 10.05
C MET A 301 17.38 12.42 9.68
N ASN A 302 17.40 13.71 10.01
CA ASN A 302 18.58 14.56 9.82
C ASN A 302 19.77 14.08 10.65
N GLN A 303 19.53 13.71 11.92
CA GLN A 303 20.56 13.14 12.77
C GLN A 303 21.12 11.87 12.12
N TRP A 304 20.27 10.90 11.78
CA TRP A 304 20.71 9.63 11.19
C TRP A 304 21.40 9.81 9.83
N TYR A 305 20.95 10.77 9.02
CA TYR A 305 21.63 11.13 7.78
C TYR A 305 23.03 11.70 8.05
N SER A 306 23.16 12.63 9.00
CA SER A 306 24.46 13.23 9.38
C SER A 306 25.43 12.22 9.98
N GLU A 307 24.91 11.19 10.67
CA GLU A 307 25.68 10.07 11.18
C GLU A 307 26.01 9.03 10.10
N GLY A 308 25.45 9.17 8.88
CA GLY A 308 25.66 8.26 7.76
C GLY A 308 25.03 6.89 8.01
N LEU A 309 23.87 6.87 8.64
CA LEU A 309 23.05 5.67 8.84
C LEU A 309 21.99 5.52 7.75
N LEU A 310 21.53 6.64 7.14
CA LEU A 310 20.59 6.59 6.05
C LEU A 310 21.30 6.38 4.71
N TYR A 311 20.61 5.71 3.79
CA TYR A 311 21.02 5.60 2.39
C TYR A 311 21.24 6.99 1.79
N HIS A 312 22.46 7.29 1.43
CA HIS A 312 22.88 8.66 1.09
C HIS A 312 22.19 9.20 -0.16
N ASP A 313 21.95 8.32 -1.11
CA ASP A 313 21.34 8.66 -2.41
C ASP A 313 19.79 8.48 -2.39
N PHE A 314 19.14 8.41 -1.20
CA PHE A 314 17.69 8.22 -1.12
C PHE A 314 16.87 9.22 -1.95
N PRO A 315 17.27 10.51 -2.09
CA PRO A 315 16.48 11.46 -2.87
C PRO A 315 16.45 11.13 -4.38
N PHE A 316 17.29 10.22 -4.82
CA PHE A 316 17.43 9.81 -6.23
C PHE A 316 16.99 8.35 -6.45
N SER A 317 16.42 7.69 -5.45
CA SER A 317 16.05 6.27 -5.52
C SER A 317 14.79 6.00 -6.37
N GLY A 318 14.11 7.06 -6.85
CA GLY A 318 12.86 6.96 -7.58
C GLY A 318 11.64 6.83 -6.64
N GLU A 319 10.44 6.74 -7.22
CA GLU A 319 9.17 6.71 -6.48
C GLU A 319 8.83 5.34 -5.89
N GLN A 320 9.65 4.31 -6.15
CA GLN A 320 9.37 2.96 -5.65
C GLN A 320 9.60 2.87 -4.14
N LEU A 321 8.63 2.32 -3.44
CA LEU A 321 8.71 2.08 -2.01
C LEU A 321 9.70 0.95 -1.70
N ALA A 322 9.66 -0.17 -2.43
CA ALA A 322 10.56 -1.29 -2.27
C ALA A 322 11.95 -0.99 -2.83
N PHE A 323 12.97 -1.21 -1.99
CA PHE A 323 14.36 -1.01 -2.39
C PHE A 323 14.87 -2.21 -3.22
N ARG A 324 15.40 -1.95 -4.40
CA ARG A 324 15.83 -3.00 -5.36
C ARG A 324 17.21 -2.75 -5.96
N ASP A 325 18.08 -2.03 -5.26
CA ASP A 325 19.50 -1.94 -5.62
C ASP A 325 20.24 -3.21 -5.15
N MET A 326 20.28 -4.22 -6.02
CA MET A 326 20.85 -5.54 -5.72
C MET A 326 22.33 -5.47 -5.36
N ASP A 327 23.09 -4.52 -5.93
CA ASP A 327 24.51 -4.34 -5.61
C ASP A 327 24.68 -3.81 -4.18
N LYS A 328 23.84 -2.89 -3.75
CA LYS A 328 23.86 -2.34 -2.39
C LYS A 328 23.41 -3.34 -1.34
N ILE A 329 22.35 -4.10 -1.64
CA ILE A 329 21.85 -5.18 -0.78
C ILE A 329 22.90 -6.28 -0.67
N GLY A 330 23.37 -6.80 -1.81
CA GLY A 330 24.31 -7.92 -1.87
C GLY A 330 25.67 -7.63 -1.25
N SER A 331 26.18 -6.39 -1.39
CA SER A 331 27.42 -5.96 -0.73
C SER A 331 27.25 -5.68 0.76
N GLY A 332 26.02 -5.59 1.26
CA GLY A 332 25.72 -5.19 2.64
C GLY A 332 25.89 -3.69 2.91
N ALA A 333 25.94 -2.87 1.86
CA ALA A 333 25.96 -1.42 2.05
C ALA A 333 24.66 -0.92 2.68
N VAL A 334 23.51 -1.48 2.26
CA VAL A 334 22.19 -1.29 2.86
C VAL A 334 21.77 -2.59 3.55
N ALA A 335 21.39 -2.50 4.80
CA ALA A 335 21.11 -3.66 5.67
C ALA A 335 19.70 -3.67 6.27
N CYS A 336 18.97 -2.55 6.18
CA CYS A 336 17.59 -2.39 6.59
C CYS A 336 16.86 -1.58 5.49
N PHE A 337 15.81 -2.17 4.91
CA PHE A 337 15.12 -1.57 3.75
C PHE A 337 13.70 -2.12 3.59
N TYR A 338 12.86 -1.44 2.82
CA TYR A 338 11.50 -1.86 2.52
C TYR A 338 11.49 -2.90 1.39
N SER A 339 10.80 -4.02 1.58
CA SER A 339 10.79 -5.17 0.66
C SER A 339 9.46 -5.88 0.62
N GLU A 340 9.17 -6.52 -0.50
CA GLU A 340 8.11 -7.52 -0.64
C GLU A 340 8.61 -8.87 -0.08
N THR A 341 7.72 -9.67 0.52
CA THR A 341 8.04 -11.02 1.00
C THR A 341 8.61 -11.89 -0.12
N GLY A 342 8.03 -11.79 -1.32
CA GLY A 342 8.46 -12.56 -2.48
C GLY A 342 9.90 -12.29 -2.91
N ASP A 343 10.40 -11.08 -2.72
CA ASP A 343 11.74 -10.67 -3.14
C ASP A 343 12.85 -11.12 -2.16
N MET A 344 12.51 -11.38 -0.88
CA MET A 344 13.50 -11.60 0.19
C MET A 344 14.49 -12.72 -0.10
N ALA A 345 14.04 -13.83 -0.66
CA ALA A 345 14.90 -14.97 -0.96
C ALA A 345 15.87 -14.68 -2.10
N SER A 346 15.48 -13.86 -3.08
CA SER A 346 16.29 -13.55 -4.26
C SER A 346 17.52 -12.71 -3.95
N PHE A 347 17.47 -11.89 -2.89
CA PHE A 347 18.59 -11.02 -2.51
C PHE A 347 19.85 -11.79 -2.11
N LYS A 348 19.69 -13.02 -1.61
CA LYS A 348 20.81 -13.89 -1.26
C LYS A 348 21.71 -14.20 -2.47
N ASP A 349 21.14 -14.32 -3.66
CA ASP A 349 21.87 -14.65 -4.89
C ASP A 349 22.87 -13.56 -5.31
N PHE A 350 22.66 -12.34 -4.82
CA PHE A 350 23.54 -11.19 -5.07
C PHE A 350 24.59 -11.00 -3.96
N SER A 351 24.50 -11.74 -2.86
CA SER A 351 25.45 -11.66 -1.75
C SER A 351 26.55 -12.69 -1.85
N SER A 352 27.78 -12.28 -1.53
CA SER A 352 28.89 -13.20 -1.30
C SER A 352 28.91 -13.82 0.11
N ASP A 353 28.02 -13.39 0.98
CA ASP A 353 27.86 -13.90 2.34
C ASP A 353 26.95 -15.14 2.32
N GLU A 354 27.54 -16.31 2.58
CA GLU A 354 26.80 -17.58 2.62
C GLU A 354 25.73 -17.62 3.72
N ASN A 355 25.88 -16.80 4.75
CA ASN A 355 24.94 -16.69 5.88
C ASN A 355 23.88 -15.61 5.68
N PHE A 356 23.86 -14.92 4.51
CA PHE A 356 22.91 -13.85 4.25
C PHE A 356 21.48 -14.29 4.58
N LEU A 357 20.86 -13.58 5.50
CA LEU A 357 19.51 -13.85 5.98
C LEU A 357 18.79 -12.55 6.33
N LEU A 358 17.60 -12.38 5.78
CA LEU A 358 16.71 -11.26 6.10
C LEU A 358 15.58 -11.73 7.01
N THR A 359 15.09 -10.83 7.84
CA THR A 359 13.86 -11.00 8.63
C THR A 359 13.04 -9.73 8.60
N ALA A 360 11.73 -9.85 8.82
CA ALA A 360 10.85 -8.70 8.99
C ALA A 360 11.24 -7.85 10.19
N MET A 361 11.07 -6.55 10.05
CA MET A 361 11.11 -5.58 11.13
C MET A 361 9.75 -4.86 11.15
N ALA A 362 9.01 -5.01 12.23
CA ALA A 362 7.78 -4.26 12.46
C ALA A 362 8.09 -2.75 12.65
N PRO A 363 7.11 -1.85 12.48
CA PRO A 363 7.25 -0.46 12.89
C PRO A 363 7.75 -0.37 14.33
N VAL A 364 8.61 0.60 14.60
CA VAL A 364 9.25 0.78 15.91
C VAL A 364 8.61 1.93 16.68
N ALA A 365 8.46 1.76 18.00
CA ALA A 365 7.92 2.79 18.88
C ALA A 365 8.97 3.86 19.21
N LYS A 366 8.53 5.05 19.63
CA LYS A 366 9.44 6.08 20.15
C LYS A 366 10.07 5.61 21.46
N GLU A 367 9.25 5.14 22.39
CA GLU A 367 9.67 4.56 23.65
C GLU A 367 9.01 3.18 23.84
N LYS A 368 9.62 2.33 24.66
CA LYS A 368 9.10 0.98 24.89
C LYS A 368 7.74 1.00 25.57
N GLY A 369 6.75 0.44 24.88
CA GLY A 369 5.37 0.34 25.34
C GLY A 369 4.46 1.47 24.87
N ASP A 370 4.98 2.38 24.04
CA ASP A 370 4.13 3.34 23.34
C ASP A 370 3.29 2.62 22.28
N THR A 371 2.08 3.13 22.05
CA THR A 371 1.23 2.68 20.96
C THR A 371 1.74 3.23 19.63
N ILE A 372 1.79 2.37 18.62
CA ILE A 372 2.20 2.74 17.25
C ILE A 372 0.94 2.94 16.42
N TYR A 373 0.65 4.18 16.05
CA TYR A 373 -0.54 4.56 15.30
C TYR A 373 -0.24 4.62 13.80
N MET A 374 -0.66 3.59 13.07
CA MET A 374 -0.57 3.59 11.61
C MET A 374 -1.66 4.48 11.01
N SER A 375 -1.32 5.23 9.98
CA SER A 375 -2.21 6.22 9.36
C SER A 375 -2.46 5.99 7.86
N ASP A 376 -1.66 5.13 7.23
CA ASP A 376 -1.73 4.92 5.79
C ASP A 376 -2.85 3.94 5.42
N LYS A 377 -2.82 2.73 5.95
CA LYS A 377 -3.75 1.66 5.57
C LYS A 377 -4.00 0.67 6.72
N LYS A 378 -5.26 0.29 6.92
CA LYS A 378 -5.61 -0.84 7.79
C LYS A 378 -5.56 -2.17 7.00
N PRO A 379 -5.36 -3.31 7.69
CA PRO A 379 -5.56 -4.62 7.07
C PRO A 379 -6.97 -4.75 6.51
N SER A 380 -7.08 -5.27 5.30
CA SER A 380 -8.37 -5.56 4.66
C SER A 380 -8.33 -6.91 3.98
N ARG A 381 -9.49 -7.57 3.90
CA ARG A 381 -9.68 -8.74 3.06
C ARG A 381 -9.97 -8.36 1.60
N ALA A 382 -10.46 -7.14 1.35
CA ALA A 382 -10.68 -6.63 0.02
C ALA A 382 -9.36 -6.10 -0.57
N ASP A 383 -9.07 -6.50 -1.79
CA ASP A 383 -8.10 -5.84 -2.66
C ASP A 383 -8.84 -4.79 -3.51
N ASP A 384 -8.32 -4.41 -4.65
CA ASP A 384 -8.97 -3.46 -5.55
C ASP A 384 -10.15 -4.10 -6.30
N VAL A 385 -11.07 -3.27 -6.82
CA VAL A 385 -12.11 -3.72 -7.74
C VAL A 385 -11.45 -4.30 -8.99
N ARG A 386 -11.68 -5.58 -9.22
CA ARG A 386 -11.11 -6.25 -10.39
C ARG A 386 -12.01 -6.10 -11.60
N TRP A 387 -13.29 -6.41 -11.48
CA TRP A 387 -14.23 -6.33 -12.58
C TRP A 387 -15.44 -5.48 -12.21
N ALA A 388 -15.62 -4.37 -12.90
CA ALA A 388 -16.85 -3.57 -12.87
C ALA A 388 -17.71 -3.92 -14.08
N VAL A 389 -18.95 -4.30 -13.84
CA VAL A 389 -19.93 -4.50 -14.90
C VAL A 389 -20.46 -3.13 -15.32
N THR A 390 -20.53 -2.89 -16.62
CA THR A 390 -20.97 -1.60 -17.16
C THR A 390 -22.42 -1.64 -17.60
N THR A 391 -22.99 -0.47 -17.81
CA THR A 391 -24.34 -0.35 -18.40
C THR A 391 -24.39 -0.72 -19.90
N GLY A 392 -23.23 -0.97 -20.53
CA GLY A 392 -23.14 -1.53 -21.90
C GLY A 392 -23.49 -3.01 -21.98
N CYS A 393 -23.44 -3.73 -20.83
CA CYS A 393 -23.75 -5.15 -20.78
C CYS A 393 -25.23 -5.42 -21.06
N GLU A 394 -25.51 -6.21 -22.09
CA GLU A 394 -26.90 -6.55 -22.48
C GLU A 394 -27.50 -7.66 -21.60
N ASP A 395 -26.69 -8.54 -21.02
CA ASP A 395 -27.12 -9.63 -20.12
C ASP A 395 -26.29 -9.64 -18.82
N PRO A 396 -26.52 -8.66 -17.93
CA PRO A 396 -25.78 -8.55 -16.67
C PRO A 396 -26.05 -9.75 -15.74
N GLU A 397 -27.21 -10.35 -15.76
CA GLU A 397 -27.58 -11.48 -14.90
C GLU A 397 -26.69 -12.70 -15.19
N LEU A 398 -26.49 -13.06 -16.46
CA LEU A 398 -25.60 -14.14 -16.86
C LEU A 398 -24.13 -13.81 -16.56
N LEU A 399 -23.68 -12.58 -16.85
CA LEU A 399 -22.30 -12.15 -16.58
C LEU A 399 -22.00 -12.18 -15.08
N ILE A 400 -22.90 -11.68 -14.25
CA ILE A 400 -22.77 -11.70 -12.78
C ILE A 400 -22.71 -13.14 -12.27
N SER A 401 -23.56 -14.04 -12.78
CA SER A 401 -23.52 -15.45 -12.42
C SER A 401 -22.24 -16.15 -12.88
N PHE A 402 -21.66 -15.75 -14.01
CA PHE A 402 -20.35 -16.21 -14.45
C PHE A 402 -19.25 -15.76 -13.48
N VAL A 403 -19.26 -14.50 -13.06
CA VAL A 403 -18.27 -13.99 -12.11
C VAL A 403 -18.45 -14.62 -10.73
N ASP A 404 -19.68 -14.87 -10.30
CA ASP A 404 -19.96 -15.55 -9.03
C ASP A 404 -19.34 -16.95 -8.95
N TYR A 405 -19.34 -17.70 -10.06
CA TYR A 405 -18.64 -18.98 -10.12
C TYR A 405 -17.17 -18.90 -9.73
N LEU A 406 -16.49 -17.79 -10.00
CA LEU A 406 -15.08 -17.58 -9.65
C LEU A 406 -14.85 -17.48 -8.12
N TYR A 407 -15.92 -17.30 -7.34
CA TYR A 407 -15.89 -17.28 -5.87
C TYR A 407 -16.35 -18.60 -5.24
N SER A 408 -16.84 -19.57 -6.04
CA SER A 408 -17.07 -20.93 -5.56
C SER A 408 -15.73 -21.65 -5.29
N ASP A 409 -15.75 -22.71 -4.49
CA ASP A 409 -14.53 -23.50 -4.20
C ASP A 409 -13.86 -23.99 -5.47
N GLU A 410 -14.63 -24.47 -6.45
CA GLU A 410 -14.11 -24.97 -7.72
C GLU A 410 -13.55 -23.84 -8.60
N GLY A 411 -14.27 -22.74 -8.72
CA GLY A 411 -13.87 -21.58 -9.49
C GLY A 411 -12.65 -20.89 -8.89
N ALA A 412 -12.62 -20.70 -7.57
CA ALA A 412 -11.48 -20.14 -6.87
C ALA A 412 -10.21 -20.98 -7.02
N LEU A 413 -10.34 -22.31 -6.90
CA LEU A 413 -9.21 -23.23 -7.15
C LEU A 413 -8.66 -23.08 -8.58
N LEU A 414 -9.55 -23.04 -9.57
CA LEU A 414 -9.16 -22.85 -10.98
C LEU A 414 -8.49 -21.48 -11.20
N CYS A 415 -9.00 -20.42 -10.60
CA CYS A 415 -8.40 -19.07 -10.71
C CYS A 415 -7.03 -19.00 -10.03
N ASN A 416 -6.86 -19.64 -8.87
CA ASN A 416 -5.61 -19.59 -8.10
C ASN A 416 -4.52 -20.50 -8.67
N TYR A 417 -4.86 -21.72 -9.11
CA TYR A 417 -3.87 -22.73 -9.46
C TYR A 417 -3.96 -23.22 -10.91
N GLY A 418 -5.06 -22.91 -11.62
CA GLY A 418 -5.27 -23.37 -12.98
C GLY A 418 -5.80 -24.79 -13.06
N ILE A 419 -5.22 -25.62 -13.91
CA ILE A 419 -5.74 -26.94 -14.31
C ILE A 419 -4.99 -28.05 -13.57
N GLU A 420 -5.72 -28.89 -12.81
CA GLU A 420 -5.16 -30.05 -12.11
C GLU A 420 -4.50 -31.03 -13.09
N GLY A 421 -3.31 -31.53 -12.74
CA GLY A 421 -2.48 -32.41 -13.56
C GLY A 421 -1.74 -31.67 -14.68
N GLU A 422 -1.92 -30.35 -14.84
CA GLU A 422 -1.22 -29.53 -15.83
C GLU A 422 -0.42 -28.42 -15.13
N THR A 423 -1.11 -27.47 -14.48
CA THR A 423 -0.48 -26.33 -13.81
C THR A 423 -0.23 -26.59 -12.33
N PHE A 424 -0.99 -27.50 -11.71
CA PHE A 424 -0.81 -27.88 -10.31
C PHE A 424 -1.19 -29.36 -10.08
N ASP A 425 -0.69 -29.89 -8.97
CA ASP A 425 -1.07 -31.19 -8.41
C ASP A 425 -1.27 -31.06 -6.89
N TYR A 426 -1.96 -32.02 -6.27
CA TYR A 426 -2.11 -32.07 -4.81
C TYR A 426 -0.97 -32.85 -4.17
N ASP A 427 -0.48 -32.39 -3.01
CA ASP A 427 0.42 -33.15 -2.16
C ASP A 427 -0.31 -34.26 -1.38
N GLU A 428 0.44 -34.99 -0.54
CA GLU A 428 -0.08 -36.09 0.30
C GLU A 428 -1.12 -35.63 1.34
N ASN A 429 -1.21 -34.33 1.65
CA ASN A 429 -2.13 -33.71 2.58
C ASN A 429 -3.34 -33.09 1.87
N GLY A 430 -3.38 -33.12 0.53
CA GLY A 430 -4.43 -32.53 -0.26
C GLY A 430 -4.25 -31.01 -0.47
N VAL A 431 -3.02 -30.48 -0.29
CA VAL A 431 -2.71 -29.07 -0.55
C VAL A 431 -2.27 -28.92 -2.01
N PRO A 432 -2.82 -27.96 -2.77
CA PRO A 432 -2.43 -27.71 -4.15
C PRO A 432 -1.04 -27.06 -4.22
N HIS A 433 -0.18 -27.57 -5.13
CA HIS A 433 1.14 -27.02 -5.40
C HIS A 433 1.36 -26.91 -6.91
N PHE A 434 1.92 -25.79 -7.35
CA PHE A 434 2.25 -25.62 -8.76
C PHE A 434 3.19 -26.69 -9.28
N SER A 435 2.90 -27.18 -10.48
CA SER A 435 3.72 -28.16 -11.20
C SER A 435 5.01 -27.55 -11.75
N ASP A 436 5.89 -28.41 -12.32
CA ASP A 436 7.09 -27.94 -13.01
C ASP A 436 6.80 -27.02 -14.21
N LEU A 437 5.60 -27.06 -14.78
CA LEU A 437 5.18 -26.15 -15.84
C LEU A 437 5.22 -24.70 -15.37
N ILE A 438 4.94 -24.45 -14.08
CA ILE A 438 4.99 -23.13 -13.46
C ILE A 438 6.34 -22.92 -12.76
N ASN A 439 6.74 -23.85 -11.87
CA ASN A 439 7.89 -23.67 -10.98
C ASN A 439 9.24 -23.77 -11.68
N ASN A 440 9.36 -24.62 -12.73
CA ASN A 440 10.61 -24.92 -13.42
C ASN A 440 10.45 -24.81 -14.94
N ASN A 441 9.66 -23.86 -15.42
CA ASN A 441 9.42 -23.70 -16.85
C ASN A 441 10.73 -23.41 -17.60
N PRO A 442 11.03 -24.14 -18.70
CA PRO A 442 12.30 -23.99 -19.42
C PRO A 442 12.39 -22.69 -20.22
N THR A 443 11.28 -21.96 -20.39
CA THR A 443 11.17 -20.77 -21.26
C THR A 443 10.87 -19.51 -20.46
N TYR A 444 10.08 -19.62 -19.39
CA TYR A 444 9.55 -18.52 -18.62
C TYR A 444 10.05 -18.60 -17.18
N ASP A 445 10.33 -17.45 -16.57
CA ASP A 445 10.44 -17.39 -15.12
C ASP A 445 9.08 -17.69 -14.46
N TYR A 446 9.11 -17.97 -13.16
CA TYR A 446 7.92 -18.34 -12.38
C TYR A 446 6.76 -17.37 -12.54
N ARG A 447 7.02 -16.05 -12.41
CA ARG A 447 5.98 -15.00 -12.51
C ARG A 447 5.38 -14.95 -13.92
N THR A 448 6.22 -14.99 -14.94
CA THR A 448 5.77 -15.04 -16.34
C THR A 448 4.94 -16.30 -16.63
N ALA A 449 5.33 -17.45 -16.09
CA ALA A 449 4.58 -18.70 -16.25
C ALA A 449 3.16 -18.59 -15.64
N ILE A 450 3.03 -17.99 -14.45
CA ILE A 450 1.72 -17.73 -13.83
C ILE A 450 0.84 -16.90 -14.78
N PHE A 451 1.32 -15.78 -15.31
CA PHE A 451 0.54 -14.93 -16.20
C PHE A 451 0.10 -15.60 -17.50
N ILE A 452 0.86 -16.57 -17.97
CA ILE A 452 0.57 -17.30 -19.23
C ILE A 452 -0.42 -18.45 -18.99
N TYR A 453 -0.30 -19.15 -17.88
CA TYR A 453 -1.05 -20.41 -17.67
C TYR A 453 -2.15 -20.30 -16.62
N VAL A 454 -2.07 -19.37 -15.69
CA VAL A 454 -2.99 -19.22 -14.57
C VAL A 454 -3.60 -17.80 -14.58
N MET A 455 -4.70 -17.58 -13.90
CA MET A 455 -5.24 -16.24 -13.71
C MET A 455 -4.40 -15.49 -12.67
N ASP A 456 -3.73 -14.42 -13.07
CA ASP A 456 -2.89 -13.64 -12.16
C ASP A 456 -3.71 -12.81 -11.19
N SER A 457 -4.64 -12.04 -11.75
CA SER A 457 -5.49 -11.14 -10.98
C SER A 457 -6.89 -11.15 -11.56
N GLY A 458 -7.84 -11.62 -10.80
CA GLY A 458 -9.25 -11.65 -11.19
C GLY A 458 -10.15 -11.54 -9.98
N PRO A 459 -11.45 -11.36 -10.22
CA PRO A 459 -12.45 -11.40 -9.16
C PRO A 459 -12.56 -12.86 -8.65
N THR A 460 -12.00 -13.13 -7.48
CA THR A 460 -12.00 -14.47 -6.87
C THR A 460 -11.62 -14.39 -5.39
N VAL A 461 -11.80 -15.49 -4.65
CA VAL A 461 -11.13 -15.67 -3.36
C VAL A 461 -9.68 -16.03 -3.61
N VAL A 462 -8.77 -15.17 -3.18
CA VAL A 462 -7.33 -15.39 -3.34
C VAL A 462 -6.82 -16.30 -2.23
N ASP A 463 -6.24 -17.44 -2.62
CA ASP A 463 -5.54 -18.31 -1.69
C ASP A 463 -4.17 -17.68 -1.34
N PRO A 464 -3.93 -17.31 -0.07
CA PRO A 464 -2.66 -16.74 0.33
C PRO A 464 -1.49 -17.71 0.12
N MET A 465 -1.74 -19.02 0.13
CA MET A 465 -0.73 -20.06 -0.11
C MET A 465 -0.31 -20.18 -1.57
N ARG A 466 -1.09 -19.62 -2.50
CA ARG A 466 -0.79 -19.63 -3.94
C ARG A 466 0.62 -19.09 -4.26
N GLY A 467 1.00 -17.97 -3.63
CA GLY A 467 2.32 -17.35 -3.79
C GLY A 467 3.41 -17.96 -2.91
N THR A 468 3.03 -18.64 -1.82
CA THR A 468 3.94 -19.07 -0.77
C THR A 468 4.52 -20.45 -0.96
N GLY A 469 4.04 -21.25 -1.92
CA GLY A 469 4.53 -22.60 -2.17
C GLY A 469 6.05 -22.68 -2.49
N ASN A 470 6.65 -21.56 -2.89
CA ASN A 470 8.08 -21.40 -3.11
C ASN A 470 8.77 -20.53 -2.05
N TYR A 471 8.04 -20.08 -1.02
CA TYR A 471 8.64 -19.27 0.03
C TYR A 471 9.46 -20.13 0.98
N THR A 472 10.58 -19.60 1.40
CA THR A 472 11.37 -20.19 2.48
C THR A 472 10.63 -20.00 3.81
N GLN A 473 11.01 -20.78 4.84
CA GLN A 473 10.42 -20.62 6.16
C GLN A 473 10.66 -19.20 6.71
N GLU A 474 11.79 -18.58 6.40
CA GLU A 474 12.11 -17.22 6.81
C GLU A 474 11.21 -16.16 6.18
N GLN A 475 10.77 -16.39 4.94
CA GLN A 475 9.79 -15.53 4.27
C GLN A 475 8.41 -15.66 4.93
N LEU A 476 7.97 -16.88 5.22
CA LEU A 476 6.71 -17.15 5.94
C LEU A 476 6.74 -16.55 7.36
N ASP A 477 7.84 -16.76 8.10
CA ASP A 477 8.01 -16.20 9.43
C ASP A 477 8.02 -14.66 9.41
N SER A 478 8.53 -14.06 8.35
CA SER A 478 8.55 -12.61 8.17
C SER A 478 7.16 -12.06 7.87
N TRP A 479 6.40 -12.77 7.04
CA TRP A 479 5.02 -12.42 6.77
C TRP A 479 4.16 -12.47 8.04
N ASP A 480 4.27 -13.56 8.82
CA ASP A 480 3.60 -13.69 10.12
C ASP A 480 3.97 -12.54 11.08
N GLN A 481 5.23 -12.12 11.11
CA GLN A 481 5.70 -11.02 11.96
C GLN A 481 5.08 -9.67 11.59
N TRP A 482 4.91 -9.37 10.30
CA TRP A 482 4.23 -8.15 9.88
C TRP A 482 2.75 -8.20 10.18
N ARG A 483 2.09 -9.36 9.95
CA ARG A 483 0.67 -9.57 10.23
C ARG A 483 0.34 -9.45 11.73
N ASP A 484 1.17 -10.06 12.57
CA ASP A 484 0.94 -10.17 14.02
C ASP A 484 1.52 -8.99 14.80
N ALA A 485 2.02 -7.94 14.13
CA ALA A 485 2.53 -6.74 14.78
C ALA A 485 1.38 -6.02 15.54
N ASP A 486 1.66 -5.63 16.79
CA ASP A 486 0.69 -4.91 17.65
C ASP A 486 0.63 -3.44 17.24
N LEU A 487 -0.25 -3.12 16.28
CA LEU A 487 -0.40 -1.81 15.66
C LEU A 487 -1.83 -1.30 15.85
N ASP A 488 -1.95 0.01 16.09
CA ASP A 488 -3.24 0.69 16.18
C ASP A 488 -3.56 1.40 14.86
N TYR A 489 -4.69 1.08 14.27
CA TYR A 489 -5.14 1.62 12.99
C TYR A 489 -6.22 2.71 13.13
N SER A 490 -6.44 3.22 14.35
CA SER A 490 -7.44 4.28 14.60
C SER A 490 -7.12 5.60 13.91
N HIS A 491 -5.86 5.80 13.47
CA HIS A 491 -5.45 6.96 12.69
C HIS A 491 -5.70 6.82 11.18
N VAL A 492 -6.14 5.66 10.71
CA VAL A 492 -6.49 5.46 9.29
C VAL A 492 -7.84 6.11 9.00
N ILE A 493 -7.87 6.96 7.98
CA ILE A 493 -9.12 7.56 7.52
C ILE A 493 -9.90 6.48 6.74
N PRO A 494 -11.20 6.27 7.04
CA PRO A 494 -12.01 5.31 6.29
C PRO A 494 -12.03 5.58 4.79
N ASN A 495 -11.97 4.53 3.98
CA ASN A 495 -11.94 4.62 2.51
C ASN A 495 -13.21 5.28 1.92
N LYS A 496 -14.31 5.30 2.69
CA LYS A 496 -15.58 5.94 2.31
C LYS A 496 -15.61 7.46 2.51
N VAL A 497 -14.56 8.06 3.04
CA VAL A 497 -14.46 9.52 3.16
C VAL A 497 -14.12 10.09 1.77
N VAL A 498 -15.11 10.59 1.06
CA VAL A 498 -14.99 11.09 -0.32
C VAL A 498 -15.15 12.60 -0.38
N LEU A 499 -14.25 13.25 -1.10
CA LEU A 499 -14.33 14.68 -1.44
C LEU A 499 -15.21 14.85 -2.68
N GLU A 500 -16.42 15.29 -2.52
CA GLU A 500 -17.38 15.47 -3.63
C GLU A 500 -17.12 16.76 -4.44
N ALA A 501 -17.89 17.81 -4.14
CA ALA A 501 -17.85 19.06 -4.88
C ALA A 501 -16.55 19.87 -4.71
N GLU A 502 -15.83 19.63 -3.61
CA GLU A 502 -14.58 20.28 -3.23
C GLU A 502 -13.32 19.63 -3.82
N ASP A 503 -13.46 18.49 -4.53
CA ASP A 503 -12.33 17.69 -5.02
C ASP A 503 -11.34 18.51 -5.87
N THR A 504 -11.83 19.35 -6.77
CA THR A 504 -10.96 20.21 -7.62
C THR A 504 -10.16 21.24 -6.78
N GLU A 505 -10.77 21.85 -5.74
CA GLU A 505 -10.07 22.78 -4.85
C GLU A 505 -9.02 22.03 -4.03
N TYR A 506 -9.41 20.89 -3.45
CA TYR A 506 -8.53 20.04 -2.66
C TYR A 506 -7.32 19.57 -3.46
N ASN A 507 -7.54 18.97 -4.63
CA ASN A 507 -6.46 18.42 -5.47
C ASN A 507 -5.52 19.52 -5.99
N GLY A 508 -6.04 20.72 -6.27
CA GLY A 508 -5.21 21.87 -6.63
C GLY A 508 -4.26 22.29 -5.51
N ILE A 509 -4.76 22.38 -4.26
CA ILE A 509 -3.94 22.70 -3.09
C ILE A 509 -2.95 21.58 -2.80
N LYS A 510 -3.41 20.32 -2.84
CA LYS A 510 -2.60 19.13 -2.56
C LYS A 510 -1.39 19.04 -3.47
N SER A 511 -1.57 19.19 -4.79
CA SER A 511 -0.47 19.09 -5.76
C SER A 511 0.65 20.13 -5.54
N ASP A 512 0.27 21.37 -5.18
CA ASP A 512 1.26 22.42 -4.86
C ASP A 512 2.02 22.08 -3.58
N ILE A 513 1.31 21.54 -2.56
CA ILE A 513 1.89 21.16 -1.27
C ILE A 513 2.81 19.94 -1.41
N GLU A 514 2.41 18.91 -2.16
CA GLU A 514 3.25 17.72 -2.39
C GLU A 514 4.60 18.09 -3.00
N THR A 515 4.59 18.94 -4.04
CA THR A 515 5.83 19.43 -4.64
C THR A 515 6.73 20.17 -3.64
N PHE A 516 6.14 20.98 -2.75
CA PHE A 516 6.88 21.67 -1.71
C PHE A 516 7.42 20.70 -0.65
N LEU A 517 6.63 19.71 -0.24
CA LEU A 517 7.04 18.71 0.75
C LEU A 517 8.21 17.87 0.24
N ASP A 518 8.13 17.36 -0.99
CA ASP A 518 9.20 16.56 -1.60
C ASP A 518 10.54 17.31 -1.58
N GLU A 519 10.50 18.60 -1.89
CA GLU A 519 11.71 19.42 -1.89
C GLU A 519 12.20 19.71 -0.46
N MET A 520 11.31 20.18 0.42
CA MET A 520 11.71 20.70 1.72
C MET A 520 12.05 19.60 2.72
N THR A 521 11.34 18.48 2.71
CA THR A 521 11.64 17.32 3.55
C THR A 521 13.07 16.83 3.31
N VAL A 522 13.43 16.62 2.04
CA VAL A 522 14.80 16.23 1.66
C VAL A 522 15.84 17.25 2.15
N LYS A 523 15.56 18.54 2.02
CA LYS A 523 16.50 19.60 2.46
C LYS A 523 16.69 19.63 3.98
N TYR A 524 15.63 19.37 4.77
CA TYR A 524 15.76 19.24 6.21
C TYR A 524 16.52 17.98 6.60
N ILE A 525 16.22 16.84 6.00
CA ILE A 525 16.92 15.57 6.27
C ILE A 525 18.40 15.66 5.91
N THR A 526 18.75 16.24 4.76
CA THR A 526 20.15 16.38 4.33
C THR A 526 20.91 17.49 5.05
N GLY A 527 20.22 18.33 5.83
CA GLY A 527 20.81 19.44 6.57
C GLY A 527 21.12 20.68 5.72
N GLU A 528 20.53 20.77 4.53
CA GLU A 528 20.60 21.97 3.69
C GLU A 528 19.83 23.14 4.32
N TYR A 529 18.75 22.84 5.04
CA TYR A 529 17.95 23.79 5.82
C TYR A 529 18.10 23.54 7.32
N SER A 530 18.12 24.66 8.11
CA SER A 530 18.22 24.61 9.57
C SER A 530 16.84 24.51 10.21
N PHE A 531 16.71 23.71 11.25
CA PHE A 531 15.50 23.63 12.07
C PHE A 531 15.21 24.91 12.88
N ASP A 532 16.17 25.86 12.96
CA ASP A 532 15.93 27.15 13.60
C ASP A 532 14.85 27.99 12.91
N SER A 533 14.67 27.80 11.61
CA SER A 533 13.65 28.49 10.81
C SER A 533 12.49 27.59 10.41
N TYR A 534 12.40 26.36 10.92
CA TYR A 534 11.39 25.38 10.53
C TYR A 534 9.96 25.93 10.58
N ASP A 535 9.60 26.58 11.67
CA ASP A 535 8.23 27.10 11.84
C ASP A 535 7.89 28.15 10.78
N THR A 536 8.87 28.97 10.36
CA THR A 536 8.67 30.01 9.34
C THR A 536 8.76 29.47 7.92
N ASP A 537 9.79 28.66 7.64
CA ASP A 537 10.14 28.27 6.27
C ASP A 537 9.39 27.00 5.82
N PHE A 538 8.82 26.24 6.77
CA PHE A 538 8.06 25.03 6.48
C PHE A 538 6.58 25.19 6.90
N VAL A 539 6.27 25.35 8.18
CA VAL A 539 4.89 25.37 8.68
C VAL A 539 4.10 26.58 8.15
N GLU A 540 4.65 27.80 8.29
CA GLU A 540 3.97 29.00 7.77
C GLU A 540 3.91 29.03 6.24
N ALA A 541 4.86 28.42 5.54
CA ALA A 541 4.80 28.24 4.10
C ALA A 541 3.65 27.30 3.69
N LEU A 542 3.48 26.15 4.34
CA LEU A 542 2.36 25.24 4.13
C LEU A 542 1.01 25.93 4.37
N LYS A 543 0.88 26.69 5.45
CA LYS A 543 -0.32 27.49 5.71
C LYS A 543 -0.55 28.54 4.63
N GLY A 544 0.52 29.19 4.15
CA GLY A 544 0.47 30.12 3.02
C GLY A 544 0.02 29.47 1.70
N MET A 545 0.23 28.17 1.56
CA MET A 545 -0.24 27.35 0.43
C MET A 545 -1.64 26.77 0.67
N ASN A 546 -2.34 27.21 1.69
CA ASN A 546 -3.68 26.78 2.09
C ASN A 546 -3.77 25.33 2.64
N ALA A 547 -2.73 24.82 3.32
CA ALA A 547 -2.78 23.50 3.94
C ALA A 547 -3.92 23.37 4.97
N GLU A 548 -4.19 24.42 5.76
CA GLU A 548 -5.31 24.43 6.71
C GLU A 548 -6.66 24.33 5.97
N ARG A 549 -6.80 24.96 4.80
CA ARG A 549 -8.00 24.84 3.97
C ARG A 549 -8.17 23.43 3.42
N MET A 550 -7.09 22.77 3.03
CA MET A 550 -7.08 21.39 2.59
C MET A 550 -7.59 20.45 3.71
N VAL A 551 -7.14 20.66 4.95
CA VAL A 551 -7.67 19.94 6.14
C VAL A 551 -9.15 20.21 6.37
N GLU A 552 -9.62 21.48 6.28
CA GLU A 552 -11.03 21.82 6.43
C GLU A 552 -11.93 21.10 5.40
N LEU A 553 -11.48 20.99 4.15
CA LEU A 553 -12.22 20.30 3.10
C LEU A 553 -12.34 18.82 3.42
N TYR A 554 -11.26 18.21 3.87
CA TYR A 554 -11.25 16.78 4.22
C TYR A 554 -12.04 16.51 5.51
N GLN A 555 -11.97 17.39 6.52
CA GLN A 555 -12.81 17.30 7.72
C GLN A 555 -14.31 17.34 7.37
N LYS A 556 -14.70 18.23 6.44
CA LYS A 556 -16.09 18.29 5.98
C LYS A 556 -16.52 16.96 5.33
N ALA A 557 -15.65 16.35 4.53
CA ALA A 557 -15.93 15.04 3.93
C ALA A 557 -16.08 13.96 5.02
N TYR A 558 -15.20 13.97 6.02
CA TYR A 558 -15.31 13.06 7.16
C TYR A 558 -16.58 13.27 7.99
N ASP A 559 -16.95 14.54 8.26
CA ASP A 559 -18.18 14.85 8.99
C ASP A 559 -19.44 14.37 8.25
N ASN A 560 -19.44 14.41 6.92
CA ASN A 560 -20.52 13.87 6.09
C ASN A 560 -20.58 12.35 6.18
N TYR A 561 -19.44 11.68 6.19
CA TYR A 561 -19.34 10.22 6.36
C TYR A 561 -19.82 9.76 7.74
N ALA A 562 -19.49 10.51 8.79
CA ALA A 562 -19.79 10.16 10.18
C ALA A 562 -21.25 10.52 10.60
N ALA A 563 -22.02 11.26 9.78
CA ALA A 563 -23.37 11.75 10.09
C ALA A 563 -24.43 10.67 9.82
#